data_404a49089d924144b310bba9cb738bc1
#
_entry.id   404a49089d924144b310bba9cb738bc1
#
_cell.length_a   1.000
_cell.length_b   1.000
_cell.length_c   1.000
_cell.angle_alpha   90.00
_cell.angle_beta   90.00
_cell.angle_gamma   90.00
#
_symmetry.space_group_name_H-M   'P 1'
#
loop_
_entity.id
_entity.type
_entity.pdbx_description
1 polymer ?
#
loop_
_entity_poly.entity_id
_entity_poly.type
_entity_poly.pdbx_seq_one_letter_code
_entity_poly.pdbx_strand_id
1 'polypeptide(L)'
;MLKDDLVKSGAVKRGNFILTSGRQSSFYVDLKEFNTDINHLREISSKFCETVRGDVVAGVELGAVPMVIAVALEKGIPYSIIRKERWHGNKSLLIGEGVSGKRVAIIEDVVTTGGSVLKAVDILREHGAIVEDVHCVVDREEGGKMALAEKNVVLHSLLKISDIF
;
A
#
# COMPACT_ATOMS: atom_id res chain seq x y z
N MET A 1 15.71 -13.24 2.37
CA MET A 1 15.37 -12.17 1.42
C MET A 1 13.85 -12.12 1.30
N LEU A 2 13.27 -10.95 1.11
CA LEU A 2 11.84 -10.66 1.21
C LEU A 2 10.93 -11.70 0.52
N LYS A 3 11.25 -12.10 -0.71
CA LYS A 3 10.51 -13.14 -1.45
C LYS A 3 10.42 -14.46 -0.68
N ASP A 4 11.57 -14.97 -0.22
CA ASP A 4 11.62 -16.26 0.46
C ASP A 4 10.91 -16.22 1.81
N ASP A 5 10.99 -15.07 2.50
CA ASP A 5 10.36 -14.88 3.80
C ASP A 5 8.83 -14.80 3.66
N LEU A 6 8.32 -14.13 2.60
CA LEU A 6 6.89 -14.12 2.26
C LEU A 6 6.33 -15.52 2.02
N VAL A 7 7.08 -16.36 1.30
CA VAL A 7 6.67 -17.76 1.03
C VAL A 7 6.75 -18.60 2.29
N LYS A 8 7.87 -18.55 3.03
CA LYS A 8 8.10 -19.34 4.25
C LYS A 8 7.12 -19.01 5.37
N SER A 9 6.77 -17.74 5.53
CA SER A 9 5.78 -17.31 6.54
C SER A 9 4.35 -17.71 6.18
N GLY A 10 4.11 -18.06 4.91
CA GLY A 10 2.78 -18.32 4.39
C GLY A 10 1.96 -17.05 4.12
N ALA A 11 2.59 -15.88 4.11
CA ALA A 11 1.95 -14.63 3.68
C ALA A 11 1.55 -14.68 2.20
N VAL A 12 2.29 -15.46 1.41
CA VAL A 12 1.95 -15.80 0.01
C VAL A 12 1.90 -17.32 -0.14
N LYS A 13 0.76 -17.85 -0.60
CA LYS A 13 0.51 -19.29 -0.75
C LYS A 13 -0.08 -19.62 -2.10
N ARG A 14 0.36 -20.71 -2.72
CA ARG A 14 -0.36 -21.35 -3.82
C ARG A 14 -1.47 -22.25 -3.31
N GLY A 15 -2.57 -22.30 -4.06
CA GLY A 15 -3.72 -23.16 -3.74
C GLY A 15 -4.97 -22.69 -4.47
N ASN A 16 -6.10 -23.29 -4.12
CA ASN A 16 -7.39 -22.84 -4.63
C ASN A 16 -8.08 -22.03 -3.55
N PHE A 17 -8.23 -20.74 -3.77
CA PHE A 17 -8.82 -19.80 -2.82
C PHE A 17 -10.04 -19.12 -3.44
N ILE A 18 -11.03 -18.83 -2.61
CA ILE A 18 -12.16 -17.98 -2.97
C ILE A 18 -11.92 -16.63 -2.30
N LEU A 19 -11.77 -15.58 -3.12
CA LEU A 19 -11.58 -14.22 -2.65
C LEU A 19 -12.88 -13.65 -2.07
N THR A 20 -12.78 -12.57 -1.30
CA THR A 20 -13.96 -11.85 -0.77
C THR A 20 -14.91 -11.37 -1.87
N SER A 21 -14.41 -11.18 -3.09
CA SER A 21 -15.20 -10.88 -4.28
C SER A 21 -15.97 -12.08 -4.85
N GLY A 22 -15.80 -13.30 -4.29
CA GLY A 22 -16.32 -14.55 -4.83
C GLY A 22 -15.52 -15.14 -5.99
N ARG A 23 -14.49 -14.47 -6.46
CA ARG A 23 -13.62 -14.99 -7.54
C ARG A 23 -12.67 -16.06 -7.02
N GLN A 24 -12.41 -17.07 -7.84
CA GLN A 24 -11.35 -18.04 -7.58
C GLN A 24 -9.98 -17.47 -7.85
N SER A 25 -9.01 -17.84 -7.02
CA SER A 25 -7.60 -17.48 -7.19
C SER A 25 -6.71 -18.69 -6.94
N SER A 26 -5.65 -18.84 -7.74
CA SER A 26 -4.64 -19.88 -7.56
C SER A 26 -3.59 -19.52 -6.50
N PHE A 27 -3.71 -18.38 -5.86
CA PHE A 27 -2.82 -17.94 -4.78
C PHE A 27 -3.54 -16.99 -3.82
N TYR A 28 -3.01 -16.93 -2.61
CA TYR A 28 -3.45 -16.05 -1.54
C TYR A 28 -2.30 -15.14 -1.12
N VAL A 29 -2.60 -13.86 -0.85
CA VAL A 29 -1.63 -12.88 -0.37
C VAL A 29 -2.25 -12.10 0.79
N ASP A 30 -1.66 -12.20 1.97
CA ASP A 30 -2.01 -11.37 3.13
C ASP A 30 -0.74 -11.06 3.94
N LEU A 31 -0.42 -9.79 4.04
CA LEU A 31 0.79 -9.30 4.67
C LEU A 31 0.56 -8.76 6.09
N LYS A 32 -0.66 -8.80 6.60
CA LYS A 32 -0.97 -8.16 7.90
C LYS A 32 -0.15 -8.75 9.05
N GLU A 33 -0.13 -10.08 9.17
CA GLU A 33 0.71 -10.75 10.17
C GLU A 33 2.20 -10.66 9.82
N PHE A 34 2.57 -10.78 8.55
CA PHE A 34 3.95 -10.63 8.10
C PHE A 34 4.58 -9.31 8.53
N ASN A 35 3.81 -8.23 8.45
CA ASN A 35 4.24 -6.89 8.82
C ASN A 35 4.35 -6.67 10.35
N THR A 36 3.94 -7.63 11.17
CA THR A 36 4.14 -7.56 12.63
C THR A 36 5.56 -7.97 13.06
N ASP A 37 6.29 -8.70 12.22
CA ASP A 37 7.70 -8.97 12.45
C ASP A 37 8.54 -7.73 12.14
N ILE A 38 9.28 -7.27 13.15
CA ILE A 38 10.05 -6.02 13.06
C ILE A 38 11.17 -6.08 12.01
N ASN A 39 11.72 -7.26 11.74
CA ASN A 39 12.79 -7.41 10.75
C ASN A 39 12.22 -7.33 9.33
N HIS A 40 11.07 -7.95 9.10
CA HIS A 40 10.35 -7.84 7.83
C HIS A 40 9.91 -6.40 7.56
N LEU A 41 9.33 -5.76 8.58
CA LEU A 41 8.89 -4.37 8.46
C LEU A 41 10.06 -3.42 8.17
N ARG A 42 11.19 -3.63 8.82
CA ARG A 42 12.42 -2.84 8.59
C ARG A 42 12.99 -3.05 7.17
N GLU A 43 12.99 -4.30 6.68
CA GLU A 43 13.44 -4.58 5.31
C GLU A 43 12.54 -3.91 4.28
N ILE A 44 11.22 -3.99 4.46
CA ILE A 44 10.23 -3.34 3.57
C ILE A 44 10.40 -1.83 3.60
N SER A 45 10.49 -1.23 4.79
CA SER A 45 10.65 0.21 4.97
C SER A 45 11.91 0.72 4.27
N SER A 46 13.04 0.06 4.49
CA SER A 46 14.31 0.43 3.86
C SER A 46 14.23 0.41 2.33
N LYS A 47 13.61 -0.65 1.75
CA LYS A 47 13.39 -0.74 0.30
C LYS A 47 12.48 0.38 -0.23
N PHE A 48 11.40 0.70 0.48
CA PHE A 48 10.54 1.82 0.09
C PHE A 48 11.27 3.16 0.18
N CYS A 49 12.10 3.37 1.19
CA CYS A 49 12.86 4.61 1.34
C CYS A 49 13.81 4.90 0.17
N GLU A 50 14.26 3.88 -0.57
CA GLU A 50 15.07 4.04 -1.77
C GLU A 50 14.31 4.76 -2.90
N THR A 51 13.01 4.53 -3.03
CA THR A 51 12.19 5.00 -4.16
C THR A 51 11.13 6.03 -3.79
N VAL A 52 10.62 6.00 -2.56
CA VAL A 52 9.60 6.94 -2.09
C VAL A 52 10.13 8.37 -2.13
N ARG A 53 9.41 9.23 -2.83
CA ARG A 53 9.64 10.67 -2.91
C ARG A 53 8.35 11.40 -2.55
N GLY A 54 8.44 12.42 -1.74
CA GLY A 54 7.27 13.20 -1.32
C GLY A 54 7.52 13.94 -0.02
N ASP A 55 6.60 14.82 0.32
CA ASP A 55 6.58 15.60 1.55
C ASP A 55 5.86 14.86 2.68
N VAL A 56 4.95 13.97 2.31
CA VAL A 56 4.11 13.15 3.20
C VAL A 56 4.00 11.74 2.63
N VAL A 57 3.98 10.73 3.48
CA VAL A 57 3.56 9.38 3.11
C VAL A 57 2.16 9.10 3.63
N ALA A 58 1.36 8.39 2.87
CA ALA A 58 0.01 8.03 3.27
C ALA A 58 -0.31 6.57 2.94
N GLY A 59 -1.29 6.00 3.59
CA GLY A 59 -1.77 4.65 3.28
C GLY A 59 -3.15 4.40 3.84
N VAL A 60 -3.79 3.35 3.34
CA VAL A 60 -5.14 2.94 3.73
C VAL A 60 -5.07 1.99 4.93
N GLU A 61 -5.94 2.19 5.91
CA GLU A 61 -6.10 1.22 7.01
C GLU A 61 -6.54 -0.14 6.44
N LEU A 62 -6.15 -1.26 7.00
CA LEU A 62 -5.25 -1.47 8.13
C LEU A 62 -3.83 -1.89 7.67
N GLY A 63 -3.72 -2.63 6.57
CA GLY A 63 -2.52 -3.34 6.14
C GLY A 63 -1.32 -2.43 5.89
N ALA A 64 -1.55 -1.23 5.35
CA ALA A 64 -0.48 -0.28 5.05
C ALA A 64 0.06 0.46 6.29
N VAL A 65 -0.71 0.55 7.37
CA VAL A 65 -0.38 1.43 8.51
C VAL A 65 1.01 1.19 9.10
N PRO A 66 1.45 -0.04 9.42
CA PRO A 66 2.78 -0.25 9.96
C PRO A 66 3.89 0.24 9.02
N MET A 67 3.74 0.00 7.73
CA MET A 67 4.72 0.39 6.72
C MET A 67 4.77 1.90 6.52
N VAL A 68 3.62 2.57 6.52
CA VAL A 68 3.54 4.04 6.45
C VAL A 68 4.31 4.67 7.61
N ILE A 69 4.08 4.19 8.84
CA ILE A 69 4.77 4.70 10.03
C ILE A 69 6.27 4.43 9.94
N ALA A 70 6.68 3.22 9.55
CA ALA A 70 8.09 2.86 9.43
C ALA A 70 8.81 3.73 8.40
N VAL A 71 8.23 3.95 7.21
CA VAL A 71 8.79 4.83 6.18
C VAL A 71 8.84 6.29 6.64
N ALA A 72 7.78 6.77 7.29
CA ALA A 72 7.75 8.14 7.83
C ALA A 72 8.86 8.39 8.85
N LEU A 73 9.08 7.45 9.77
CA LEU A 73 10.15 7.53 10.77
C LEU A 73 11.54 7.48 10.13
N GLU A 74 11.76 6.57 9.19
CA GLU A 74 13.05 6.40 8.53
C GLU A 74 13.41 7.62 7.66
N LYS A 75 12.42 8.22 6.98
CA LYS A 75 12.63 9.41 6.14
C LYS A 75 12.53 10.73 6.91
N GLY A 76 12.04 10.74 8.13
CA GLY A 76 11.81 11.95 8.91
C GLY A 76 10.74 12.87 8.31
N ILE A 77 9.69 12.32 7.72
CA ILE A 77 8.58 13.06 7.12
C ILE A 77 7.24 12.70 7.78
N PRO A 78 6.26 13.60 7.78
CA PRO A 78 4.94 13.31 8.33
C PRO A 78 4.19 12.26 7.52
N TYR A 79 3.13 11.70 8.13
CA TYR A 79 2.27 10.73 7.49
C TYR A 79 0.78 11.06 7.67
N SER A 80 -0.04 10.47 6.81
CA SER A 80 -1.49 10.48 6.90
C SER A 80 -2.05 9.08 6.70
N ILE A 81 -3.15 8.78 7.40
CA ILE A 81 -3.86 7.51 7.23
C ILE A 81 -5.24 7.78 6.63
N ILE A 82 -5.56 7.02 5.60
CA ILE A 82 -6.85 7.06 4.93
C ILE A 82 -7.74 5.98 5.53
N ARG A 83 -8.89 6.39 6.06
CA ARG A 83 -9.89 5.49 6.63
C ARG A 83 -10.75 4.88 5.53
N LYS A 84 -11.20 3.66 5.74
CA LYS A 84 -12.15 3.00 4.85
C LYS A 84 -13.56 3.56 5.02
N GLU A 85 -13.91 3.94 6.24
CA GLU A 85 -15.24 4.42 6.61
C GLU A 85 -15.17 5.66 7.51
N ARG A 86 -16.22 6.48 7.45
CA ARG A 86 -16.40 7.61 8.36
C ARG A 86 -16.96 7.10 9.68
N TRP A 87 -16.33 7.45 10.79
CA TRP A 87 -16.81 7.12 12.13
C TRP A 87 -17.60 8.26 12.76
N HIS A 88 -18.48 7.92 13.71
CA HIS A 88 -19.24 8.90 14.48
C HIS A 88 -18.32 9.97 15.09
N GLY A 89 -18.65 11.25 14.82
CA GLY A 89 -17.94 12.40 15.34
C GLY A 89 -16.80 12.95 14.50
N ASN A 90 -16.16 12.15 13.64
CA ASN A 90 -15.17 12.65 12.69
C ASN A 90 -15.59 12.32 11.25
N LYS A 91 -15.94 13.38 10.50
CA LYS A 91 -16.40 13.25 9.11
C LYS A 91 -15.25 13.11 8.11
N SER A 92 -14.00 13.29 8.53
CA SER A 92 -12.85 13.19 7.65
C SER A 92 -12.46 11.73 7.45
N LEU A 93 -12.19 11.34 6.20
CA LEU A 93 -11.56 10.07 5.85
C LEU A 93 -10.04 10.11 6.00
N LEU A 94 -9.48 11.29 6.26
CA LEU A 94 -8.04 11.51 6.38
C LEU A 94 -7.68 11.85 7.83
N ILE A 95 -6.68 11.13 8.36
CA ILE A 95 -6.08 11.38 9.68
C ILE A 95 -4.62 11.72 9.48
N GLY A 96 -4.11 12.69 10.21
CA GLY A 96 -2.69 13.05 10.26
C GLY A 96 -2.40 14.39 9.63
N GLU A 97 -1.20 14.53 9.07
CA GLU A 97 -0.70 15.79 8.52
C GLU A 97 -1.54 16.29 7.35
N GLY A 98 -1.74 17.62 7.30
CA GLY A 98 -2.41 18.27 6.19
C GLY A 98 -1.68 18.07 4.88
N VAL A 99 -2.41 17.68 3.84
CA VAL A 99 -1.82 17.25 2.55
C VAL A 99 -1.95 18.28 1.43
N SER A 100 -2.68 19.37 1.67
CA SER A 100 -2.94 20.40 0.64
C SER A 100 -1.65 21.03 0.12
N GLY A 101 -1.47 20.99 -1.21
CA GLY A 101 -0.28 21.48 -1.91
C GLY A 101 0.97 20.62 -1.75
N LYS A 102 0.90 19.49 -1.03
CA LYS A 102 2.02 18.61 -0.78
C LYS A 102 2.06 17.42 -1.73
N ARG A 103 3.26 16.96 -2.05
CA ARG A 103 3.45 15.67 -2.72
C ARG A 103 3.26 14.55 -1.72
N VAL A 104 2.33 13.67 -2.00
CA VAL A 104 2.01 12.52 -1.15
C VAL A 104 2.32 11.22 -1.90
N ALA A 105 3.22 10.42 -1.34
CA ALA A 105 3.47 9.06 -1.79
C ALA A 105 2.56 8.10 -1.03
N ILE A 106 1.82 7.25 -1.74
CA ILE A 106 0.96 6.23 -1.13
C ILE A 106 1.76 4.95 -0.93
N ILE A 107 1.64 4.38 0.27
CA ILE A 107 2.16 3.05 0.62
C ILE A 107 0.98 2.08 0.73
N GLU A 108 1.13 0.89 0.15
CA GLU A 108 0.14 -0.19 0.22
C GLU A 108 0.83 -1.54 0.47
N ASP A 109 0.14 -2.48 1.06
CA ASP A 109 0.67 -3.84 1.23
C ASP A 109 0.55 -4.63 -0.08
N VAL A 110 -0.64 -4.73 -0.64
CA VAL A 110 -0.94 -5.50 -1.84
C VAL A 110 -1.85 -4.71 -2.78
N VAL A 111 -1.48 -4.63 -4.04
CA VAL A 111 -2.34 -4.07 -5.09
C VAL A 111 -2.87 -5.20 -5.97
N THR A 112 -4.18 -5.26 -6.12
CA THR A 112 -4.90 -6.20 -6.99
C THR A 112 -5.42 -5.47 -8.23
N THR A 113 -6.70 -5.16 -8.25
CA THR A 113 -7.34 -4.35 -9.31
C THR A 113 -7.11 -2.85 -9.13
N GLY A 114 -6.60 -2.43 -7.96
CA GLY A 114 -6.36 -1.03 -7.63
C GLY A 114 -7.53 -0.29 -7.00
N GLY A 115 -8.67 -0.93 -6.77
CA GLY A 115 -9.88 -0.25 -6.30
C GLY A 115 -9.70 0.53 -5.00
N SER A 116 -9.05 -0.05 -4.00
CA SER A 116 -8.78 0.62 -2.71
C SER A 116 -7.82 1.80 -2.87
N VAL A 117 -6.73 1.59 -3.58
CA VAL A 117 -5.69 2.63 -3.75
C VAL A 117 -6.16 3.76 -4.68
N LEU A 118 -7.01 3.47 -5.67
CA LEU A 118 -7.63 4.51 -6.51
C LEU A 118 -8.53 5.43 -5.71
N LYS A 119 -9.31 4.89 -4.77
CA LYS A 119 -10.10 5.71 -3.82
C LYS A 119 -9.19 6.58 -2.96
N ALA A 120 -8.07 6.05 -2.50
CA ALA A 120 -7.09 6.81 -1.74
C ALA A 120 -6.50 7.97 -2.55
N VAL A 121 -6.16 7.74 -3.82
CA VAL A 121 -5.71 8.78 -4.74
C VAL A 121 -6.77 9.89 -4.85
N ASP A 122 -8.02 9.53 -5.06
CA ASP A 122 -9.12 10.51 -5.21
C ASP A 122 -9.32 11.31 -3.91
N ILE A 123 -9.36 10.67 -2.75
CA ILE A 123 -9.50 11.34 -1.45
C ILE A 123 -8.35 12.33 -1.21
N LEU A 124 -7.12 11.93 -1.46
CA LEU A 124 -5.96 12.81 -1.28
C LEU A 124 -6.01 14.00 -2.24
N ARG A 125 -6.35 13.78 -3.51
CA ARG A 125 -6.48 14.85 -4.50
C ARG A 125 -7.62 15.81 -4.20
N GLU A 126 -8.75 15.33 -3.69
CA GLU A 126 -9.85 16.16 -3.19
C GLU A 126 -9.42 17.07 -2.03
N HIS A 127 -8.43 16.65 -1.23
CA HIS A 127 -7.82 17.46 -0.18
C HIS A 127 -6.64 18.32 -0.67
N GLY A 128 -6.44 18.42 -1.97
CA GLY A 128 -5.42 19.29 -2.58
C GLY A 128 -4.02 18.68 -2.66
N ALA A 129 -3.86 17.38 -2.41
CA ALA A 129 -2.58 16.71 -2.54
C ALA A 129 -2.18 16.49 -4.00
N ILE A 130 -0.87 16.46 -4.25
CA ILE A 130 -0.27 16.01 -5.50
C ILE A 130 0.11 14.55 -5.32
N VAL A 131 -0.58 13.65 -6.02
CA VAL A 131 -0.35 12.20 -5.94
C VAL A 131 0.06 11.67 -7.31
N GLU A 132 1.30 11.21 -7.41
CA GLU A 132 1.89 10.71 -8.65
C GLU A 132 2.41 9.28 -8.52
N ASP A 133 2.64 8.80 -7.28
CA ASP A 133 3.28 7.53 -7.01
C ASP A 133 2.53 6.72 -5.96
N VAL A 134 2.42 5.42 -6.21
CA VAL A 134 1.99 4.39 -5.26
C VAL A 134 3.08 3.35 -5.15
N HIS A 135 3.41 2.97 -3.93
CA HIS A 135 4.41 1.92 -3.63
C HIS A 135 3.71 0.76 -2.93
N CYS A 136 3.90 -0.46 -3.41
CA CYS A 136 3.35 -1.65 -2.75
C CYS A 136 4.40 -2.74 -2.58
N VAL A 137 4.17 -3.63 -1.63
CA VAL A 137 5.04 -4.79 -1.43
C VAL A 137 4.81 -5.80 -2.56
N VAL A 138 3.56 -6.15 -2.83
CA VAL A 138 3.19 -7.11 -3.87
C VAL A 138 2.19 -6.53 -4.86
N ASP A 139 2.54 -6.49 -6.14
CA ASP A 139 1.60 -6.32 -7.24
C ASP A 139 1.10 -7.70 -7.68
N ARG A 140 -0.20 -7.93 -7.58
CA ARG A 140 -0.83 -9.19 -8.01
C ARG A 140 -1.06 -9.28 -9.52
N GLU A 141 -0.68 -8.25 -10.27
CA GLU A 141 -0.82 -8.19 -11.74
C GLU A 141 -2.27 -8.41 -12.22
N GLU A 142 -3.25 -7.94 -11.44
CA GLU A 142 -4.69 -8.05 -11.75
C GLU A 142 -5.29 -6.74 -12.32
N GLY A 143 -4.46 -5.90 -12.92
CA GLY A 143 -4.89 -4.66 -13.61
C GLY A 143 -4.68 -3.37 -12.82
N GLY A 144 -4.29 -3.41 -11.55
CA GLY A 144 -4.11 -2.23 -10.71
C GLY A 144 -3.11 -1.21 -11.28
N LYS A 145 -2.01 -1.70 -11.84
CA LYS A 145 -1.00 -0.86 -12.49
C LYS A 145 -1.57 -0.03 -13.64
N MET A 146 -2.39 -0.65 -14.50
CA MET A 146 -3.02 0.05 -15.63
C MET A 146 -4.08 1.05 -15.14
N ALA A 147 -4.90 0.65 -14.18
CA ALA A 147 -5.92 1.52 -13.61
C ALA A 147 -5.32 2.77 -12.95
N LEU A 148 -4.18 2.64 -12.28
CA LEU A 148 -3.43 3.78 -11.72
C LEU A 148 -2.83 4.65 -12.83
N ALA A 149 -2.27 4.05 -13.87
CA ALA A 149 -1.70 4.78 -15.00
C ALA A 149 -2.74 5.66 -15.73
N GLU A 150 -3.99 5.21 -15.83
CA GLU A 150 -5.11 6.01 -16.36
C GLU A 150 -5.38 7.29 -15.56
N LYS A 151 -5.00 7.31 -14.29
CA LYS A 151 -5.05 8.49 -13.41
C LYS A 151 -3.71 9.24 -13.30
N ASN A 152 -2.76 8.94 -14.17
CA ASN A 152 -1.41 9.50 -14.14
C ASN A 152 -0.67 9.21 -12.81
N VAL A 153 -0.85 8.00 -12.30
CA VAL A 153 -0.17 7.51 -11.09
C VAL A 153 0.68 6.30 -11.46
N VAL A 154 1.94 6.29 -11.03
CA VAL A 154 2.87 5.18 -11.27
C VAL A 154 2.84 4.22 -10.10
N LEU A 155 2.70 2.92 -10.38
CA LEU A 155 2.82 1.86 -9.39
C LEU A 155 4.27 1.33 -9.35
N HIS A 156 4.88 1.43 -8.18
CA HIS A 156 6.17 0.83 -7.83
C HIS A 156 5.93 -0.35 -6.90
N SER A 157 6.26 -1.56 -7.32
CA SER A 157 6.14 -2.76 -6.50
C SER A 157 7.51 -3.32 -6.13
N LEU A 158 7.67 -3.79 -4.90
CA LEU A 158 8.88 -4.51 -4.49
C LEU A 158 8.96 -5.89 -5.16
N LEU A 159 7.80 -6.53 -5.31
CA LEU A 159 7.63 -7.83 -5.96
C LEU A 159 6.35 -7.85 -6.79
N LYS A 160 6.38 -8.62 -7.88
CA LYS A 160 5.18 -9.01 -8.61
C LYS A 160 4.85 -10.46 -8.26
N ILE A 161 3.59 -10.84 -8.41
CA ILE A 161 3.20 -12.23 -8.16
C ILE A 161 3.94 -13.20 -9.10
N SER A 162 4.21 -12.80 -10.33
CA SER A 162 5.01 -13.56 -11.29
C SER A 162 6.50 -13.72 -10.91
N ASP A 163 7.01 -12.87 -10.00
CA ASP A 163 8.36 -13.02 -9.45
C ASP A 163 8.40 -14.08 -8.34
N ILE A 164 7.25 -14.39 -7.74
CA ILE A 164 7.13 -15.27 -6.59
C ILE A 164 6.85 -16.72 -7.02
N PHE A 165 6.04 -16.91 -8.06
CA PHE A 165 5.59 -18.21 -8.53
C PHE A 165 5.98 -18.54 -9.97
#